data_527029b7618f216cff7462aff2a92e18
#
_entry.id   527029b7618f216cff7462aff2a92e18
#
_cell.length_a   1.000
_cell.length_b   1.000
_cell.length_c   1.000
_cell.angle_alpha   90.00
_cell.angle_beta   90.00
_cell.angle_gamma   90.00
#
_symmetry.space_group_name_H-M   'P 1'
#
loop_
_entity.id
_entity.type
_entity.pdbx_description
1 polymer ?
#
loop_
_entity_poly.entity_id
_entity_poly.type
_entity_poly.pdbx_seq_one_letter_code
_entity_poly.pdbx_strand_id
1 'polypeptide(L)'
;IYISLLSWFITKFGFALDMSEFSDEMRKKMANLRIKINNNIAPKKIIHKEDLIIEQKNNLVLRQYSLDSQISDKCVLFFHGGGYAISDIDVYDPVVSFMCEELNTKIFSLEYSLSPENKFPQALKEANIAFEWLRSHGYNKEQIIICGDSAGGHLAASLLHDRSSKDNELPFLQVLIYPMVSPSLDFPSLERLGENFLLTREQMKWFWHYFRSE
;
A
#
# COMPACT_ATOMS: atom_id res chain seq x y z
N ILE A 1 -16.84 12.87 15.71
CA ILE A 1 -16.96 14.35 15.56
C ILE A 1 -15.68 14.92 14.92
N TYR A 2 -14.46 14.59 15.39
CA TYR A 2 -13.22 15.13 14.82
C TYR A 2 -12.96 14.65 13.37
N ILE A 3 -13.24 13.40 13.04
CA ILE A 3 -13.05 12.84 11.69
C ILE A 3 -14.01 13.50 10.70
N SER A 4 -15.27 13.78 11.09
CA SER A 4 -16.24 14.43 10.21
C SER A 4 -15.92 15.89 9.93
N LEU A 5 -15.38 16.62 10.93
CA LEU A 5 -14.92 18.00 10.74
C LEU A 5 -13.68 18.11 9.84
N LEU A 6 -12.72 17.21 10.02
CA LEU A 6 -11.52 17.15 9.18
C LEU A 6 -11.89 16.75 7.74
N SER A 7 -12.76 15.77 7.58
CA SER A 7 -13.28 15.36 6.27
C SER A 7 -14.05 16.49 5.58
N TRP A 8 -14.93 17.18 6.31
CA TRP A 8 -15.67 18.33 5.81
C TRP A 8 -14.73 19.48 5.39
N PHE A 9 -13.68 19.73 6.19
CA PHE A 9 -12.68 20.75 5.89
C PHE A 9 -11.90 20.41 4.61
N ILE A 10 -11.49 19.15 4.46
CA ILE A 10 -10.80 18.63 3.29
C ILE A 10 -11.67 18.74 2.04
N THR A 11 -12.96 18.41 2.14
CA THR A 11 -13.91 18.48 1.01
C THR A 11 -14.27 19.92 0.63
N LYS A 12 -14.43 20.81 1.61
CA LYS A 12 -14.91 22.18 1.39
C LYS A 12 -13.80 23.14 0.91
N PHE A 13 -12.54 22.90 1.27
CA PHE A 13 -11.41 23.77 0.93
C PHE A 13 -10.56 23.29 -0.24
N GLY A 14 -11.13 22.51 -1.16
CA GLY A 14 -10.50 22.19 -2.44
C GLY A 14 -9.61 20.97 -2.44
N PHE A 15 -9.75 20.10 -1.46
CA PHE A 15 -9.23 18.73 -1.52
C PHE A 15 -10.19 17.76 -2.22
N ALA A 16 -11.35 18.23 -2.72
CA ALA A 16 -12.12 17.49 -3.70
C ALA A 16 -11.26 17.41 -4.97
N LEU A 17 -10.64 16.24 -5.15
CA LEU A 17 -9.95 15.94 -6.39
C LEU A 17 -10.96 15.94 -7.50
N ASP A 18 -10.67 16.68 -8.55
CA ASP A 18 -11.35 16.46 -9.81
C ASP A 18 -10.92 15.08 -10.32
N MET A 19 -11.80 14.10 -10.13
CA MET A 19 -11.59 12.71 -10.53
C MET A 19 -12.12 12.47 -11.96
N SER A 20 -12.48 13.53 -12.69
CA SER A 20 -13.02 13.41 -14.06
C SER A 20 -11.98 12.87 -15.03
N GLU A 21 -10.72 13.21 -14.82
CA GLU A 21 -9.60 12.71 -15.64
C GLU A 21 -8.40 12.35 -14.78
N PHE A 22 -7.78 11.21 -15.08
CA PHE A 22 -6.50 10.85 -14.48
C PHE A 22 -5.39 11.70 -15.09
N SER A 23 -4.57 12.31 -14.24
CA SER A 23 -3.41 13.08 -14.69
C SER A 23 -2.22 12.94 -13.74
N ASP A 24 -1.02 13.08 -14.27
CA ASP A 24 0.20 13.14 -13.47
C ASP A 24 0.20 14.30 -12.47
N GLU A 25 -0.45 15.41 -12.82
CA GLU A 25 -0.60 16.56 -11.92
C GLU A 25 -1.47 16.19 -10.70
N MET A 26 -2.58 15.48 -10.93
CA MET A 26 -3.43 14.96 -9.86
C MET A 26 -2.63 13.99 -8.96
N ARG A 27 -1.88 13.06 -9.54
CA ARG A 27 -1.03 12.12 -8.81
C ARG A 27 -0.02 12.86 -7.92
N LYS A 28 0.70 13.83 -8.47
CA LYS A 28 1.66 14.67 -7.73
C LYS A 28 1.00 15.48 -6.61
N LYS A 29 -0.17 16.05 -6.86
CA LYS A 29 -0.94 16.78 -5.84
C LYS A 29 -1.32 15.89 -4.66
N MET A 30 -1.76 14.66 -4.93
CA MET A 30 -2.09 13.67 -3.91
C MET A 30 -0.87 13.21 -3.13
N ALA A 31 0.24 12.93 -3.82
CA ALA A 31 1.49 12.56 -3.19
C ALA A 31 1.96 13.65 -2.23
N ASN A 32 2.00 14.91 -2.68
CA ASN A 32 2.40 16.05 -1.85
C ASN A 32 1.50 16.24 -0.61
N LEU A 33 0.20 16.02 -0.74
CA LEU A 33 -0.73 16.08 0.39
C LEU A 33 -0.43 14.96 1.41
N ARG A 34 -0.24 13.73 0.94
CA ARG A 34 0.08 12.57 1.79
C ARG A 34 1.42 12.74 2.49
N ILE A 35 2.45 13.22 1.79
CA ILE A 35 3.75 13.53 2.39
C ILE A 35 3.58 14.52 3.55
N LYS A 36 2.80 15.60 3.37
CA LYS A 36 2.55 16.57 4.45
C LYS A 36 1.84 15.95 5.67
N ILE A 37 0.93 15.02 5.45
CA ILE A 37 0.23 14.31 6.52
C ILE A 37 1.19 13.33 7.21
N ASN A 38 1.94 12.55 6.44
CA ASN A 38 2.82 11.50 6.93
C ASN A 38 4.04 12.05 7.67
N ASN A 39 4.56 13.23 7.30
CA ASN A 39 5.69 13.87 7.98
C ASN A 39 5.43 14.21 9.46
N ASN A 40 4.18 14.14 9.93
CA ASN A 40 3.88 14.23 11.36
C ASN A 40 4.18 12.91 12.11
N ILE A 41 4.49 11.83 11.38
CA ILE A 41 4.82 10.52 11.93
C ILE A 41 6.32 10.30 11.66
N ALA A 42 7.18 10.83 12.53
CA ALA A 42 8.62 10.65 12.39
C ALA A 42 9.14 9.62 13.38
N PRO A 43 9.99 8.67 12.96
CA PRO A 43 10.66 7.77 13.87
C PRO A 43 11.62 8.56 14.77
N LYS A 44 11.83 8.09 15.99
CA LYS A 44 12.78 8.67 16.96
C LYS A 44 14.18 8.07 16.80
N LYS A 45 14.25 6.85 16.29
CA LYS A 45 15.50 6.13 16.03
C LYS A 45 15.97 6.35 14.59
N ILE A 46 17.24 6.09 14.36
CA ILE A 46 17.80 6.06 13.01
C ILE A 46 17.33 4.77 12.32
N ILE A 47 16.68 4.92 11.18
CA ILE A 47 16.26 3.82 10.32
C ILE A 47 17.19 3.78 9.11
N HIS A 48 17.85 2.64 8.92
CA HIS A 48 18.65 2.38 7.72
C HIS A 48 17.71 2.00 6.58
N LYS A 49 17.92 2.61 5.42
CA LYS A 49 17.12 2.39 4.21
C LYS A 49 18.03 2.00 3.07
N GLU A 50 17.58 1.01 2.30
CA GLU A 50 18.29 0.54 1.11
C GLU A 50 17.29 0.17 0.02
N ASP A 51 17.47 0.72 -1.18
CA ASP A 51 16.65 0.38 -2.34
C ASP A 51 17.31 -0.78 -3.10
N LEU A 52 16.62 -1.91 -3.14
CA LEU A 52 17.05 -3.15 -3.75
C LEU A 52 16.32 -3.35 -5.08
N ILE A 53 17.04 -3.46 -6.19
CA ILE A 53 16.44 -3.81 -7.49
C ILE A 53 16.28 -5.33 -7.52
N ILE A 54 15.05 -5.79 -7.36
CA ILE A 54 14.71 -7.22 -7.28
C ILE A 54 14.35 -7.85 -8.62
N GLU A 55 14.05 -7.03 -9.63
CA GLU A 55 13.85 -7.44 -11.01
C GLU A 55 14.42 -6.37 -11.96
N GLN A 56 15.44 -6.72 -12.74
CA GLN A 56 16.13 -5.78 -13.63
C GLN A 56 15.28 -5.30 -14.80
N LYS A 57 14.45 -6.17 -15.35
CA LYS A 57 13.68 -5.88 -16.57
C LYS A 57 12.74 -4.69 -16.41
N ASN A 58 12.07 -4.60 -15.26
CA ASN A 58 11.08 -3.56 -14.97
C ASN A 58 11.59 -2.58 -13.89
N ASN A 59 12.87 -2.68 -13.52
CA ASN A 59 13.44 -1.91 -12.42
C ASN A 59 12.58 -1.95 -11.14
N LEU A 60 12.12 -3.16 -10.77
CA LEU A 60 11.25 -3.35 -9.60
C LEU A 60 12.05 -3.14 -8.33
N VAL A 61 11.67 -2.14 -7.55
CA VAL A 61 12.36 -1.73 -6.32
C VAL A 61 11.64 -2.29 -5.10
N LEU A 62 12.43 -2.81 -4.17
CA LEU A 62 12.02 -3.22 -2.84
C LEU A 62 12.85 -2.43 -1.83
N ARG A 63 12.25 -1.46 -1.14
CA ARG A 63 12.96 -0.67 -0.11
C ARG A 63 12.98 -1.42 1.20
N GLN A 64 14.19 -1.71 1.67
CA GLN A 64 14.43 -2.29 2.98
C GLN A 64 14.54 -1.19 4.04
N TYR A 65 13.89 -1.41 5.19
CA TYR A 65 14.01 -0.60 6.40
C TYR A 65 14.51 -1.47 7.53
N SER A 66 15.51 -1.02 8.27
CA SER A 66 16.12 -1.78 9.38
C SER A 66 16.66 -0.88 10.48
N LEU A 67 16.83 -1.47 11.66
CA LEU A 67 17.48 -0.89 12.84
C LEU A 67 18.78 -1.62 13.16
N ASP A 68 19.76 -0.94 13.73
CA ASP A 68 21.01 -1.58 14.23
C ASP A 68 20.74 -2.64 15.30
N SER A 69 19.73 -2.41 16.14
CA SER A 69 19.37 -3.27 17.28
C SER A 69 18.17 -4.17 16.99
N GLN A 70 18.05 -4.66 15.76
CA GLN A 70 16.92 -5.50 15.39
C GLN A 70 16.94 -6.86 16.11
N ILE A 71 15.80 -7.23 16.70
CA ILE A 71 15.66 -8.44 17.51
C ILE A 71 14.87 -9.53 16.78
N SER A 72 13.93 -9.13 15.91
CA SER A 72 13.04 -10.08 15.22
C SER A 72 13.78 -10.85 14.12
N ASP A 73 13.57 -12.16 14.07
CA ASP A 73 13.95 -13.03 12.96
C ASP A 73 12.93 -12.98 11.79
N LYS A 74 11.82 -12.26 11.97
CA LYS A 74 10.78 -12.07 10.96
C LYS A 74 11.01 -10.79 10.17
N CYS A 75 10.36 -10.72 9.01
CA CYS A 75 10.26 -9.50 8.23
C CYS A 75 8.81 -9.23 7.81
N VAL A 76 8.53 -7.97 7.50
CA VAL A 76 7.25 -7.54 6.95
C VAL A 76 7.45 -7.20 5.47
N LEU A 77 6.68 -7.81 4.58
CA LEU A 77 6.50 -7.36 3.19
C LEU A 77 5.29 -6.45 3.16
N PHE A 78 5.53 -5.16 2.93
CA PHE A 78 4.53 -4.12 3.00
C PHE A 78 4.13 -3.61 1.62
N PHE A 79 2.82 -3.46 1.41
CA PHE A 79 2.23 -2.87 0.22
C PHE A 79 1.47 -1.61 0.60
N HIS A 80 1.85 -0.49 0.02
CA HIS A 80 1.24 0.80 0.31
C HIS A 80 -0.17 0.94 -0.27
N GLY A 81 -1.01 1.77 0.34
CA GLY A 81 -2.31 2.15 -0.19
C GLY A 81 -2.21 3.22 -1.28
N GLY A 82 -3.36 3.54 -1.88
CA GLY A 82 -3.44 4.56 -2.93
C GLY A 82 -4.30 4.15 -4.11
N GLY A 83 -5.22 3.20 -3.92
CA GLY A 83 -6.17 2.78 -4.96
C GLY A 83 -5.52 2.18 -6.21
N TYR A 84 -4.29 1.69 -6.10
CA TYR A 84 -3.42 1.25 -7.21
C TYR A 84 -3.04 2.36 -8.21
N ALA A 85 -3.38 3.60 -7.97
CA ALA A 85 -3.21 4.69 -8.93
C ALA A 85 -2.36 5.85 -8.41
N ILE A 86 -2.20 5.95 -7.09
CA ILE A 86 -1.47 7.03 -6.43
C ILE A 86 -0.59 6.50 -5.31
N SER A 87 0.37 7.31 -4.86
CA SER A 87 1.40 6.96 -3.86
C SER A 87 2.56 6.15 -4.44
N ASP A 88 3.59 6.06 -3.63
CA ASP A 88 4.85 5.36 -3.86
C ASP A 88 5.53 5.08 -2.51
N ILE A 89 6.70 4.45 -2.53
CA ILE A 89 7.48 4.17 -1.33
C ILE A 89 8.01 5.44 -0.64
N ASP A 90 8.21 6.55 -1.37
CA ASP A 90 8.66 7.82 -0.79
C ASP A 90 7.54 8.51 0.00
N VAL A 91 6.31 8.47 -0.51
CA VAL A 91 5.11 8.96 0.19
C VAL A 91 4.90 8.20 1.50
N TYR A 92 5.16 6.89 1.50
CA TYR A 92 4.98 6.03 2.67
C TYR A 92 6.21 5.93 3.58
N ASP A 93 7.33 6.50 3.17
CA ASP A 93 8.60 6.41 3.91
C ASP A 93 8.49 6.76 5.40
N PRO A 94 7.83 7.87 5.83
CA PRO A 94 7.69 8.15 7.25
C PRO A 94 6.87 7.11 8.00
N VAL A 95 5.79 6.60 7.39
CA VAL A 95 4.90 5.60 8.00
C VAL A 95 5.64 4.27 8.18
N VAL A 96 6.31 3.81 7.12
CA VAL A 96 7.04 2.53 7.14
C VAL A 96 8.26 2.62 8.08
N SER A 97 8.94 3.76 8.12
CA SER A 97 10.03 4.01 9.07
C SER A 97 9.55 3.94 10.53
N PHE A 98 8.41 4.59 10.83
CA PHE A 98 7.78 4.51 12.15
C PHE A 98 7.35 3.07 12.50
N MET A 99 6.75 2.34 11.56
CA MET A 99 6.39 0.93 11.75
C MET A 99 7.62 0.07 12.02
N CYS A 100 8.72 0.29 11.31
CA CYS A 100 9.99 -0.43 11.53
C CYS A 100 10.52 -0.21 12.95
N GLU A 101 10.45 1.03 13.46
CA GLU A 101 10.85 1.36 14.83
C GLU A 101 9.96 0.69 15.86
N GLU A 102 8.63 0.85 15.76
CA GLU A 102 7.67 0.37 16.75
C GLU A 102 7.62 -1.16 16.81
N LEU A 103 7.70 -1.82 15.66
CA LEU A 103 7.69 -3.29 15.59
C LEU A 103 9.08 -3.91 15.88
N ASN A 104 10.13 -3.11 15.86
CA ASN A 104 11.52 -3.55 15.92
C ASN A 104 11.81 -4.73 14.97
N THR A 105 11.30 -4.61 13.75
CA THR A 105 11.27 -5.66 12.74
C THR A 105 11.64 -5.07 11.39
N LYS A 106 12.42 -5.81 10.61
CA LYS A 106 12.78 -5.40 9.25
C LYS A 106 11.51 -5.32 8.37
N ILE A 107 11.38 -4.23 7.62
CA ILE A 107 10.27 -4.04 6.68
C ILE A 107 10.82 -3.90 5.27
N PHE A 108 10.17 -4.54 4.34
CA PHE A 108 10.42 -4.43 2.90
C PHE A 108 9.18 -3.83 2.24
N SER A 109 9.27 -2.62 1.73
CA SER A 109 8.19 -1.91 1.04
C SER A 109 8.35 -2.01 -0.46
N LEU A 110 7.36 -2.55 -1.14
CA LEU A 110 7.40 -2.77 -2.59
C LEU A 110 6.92 -1.52 -3.34
N GLU A 111 7.74 -1.04 -4.28
CA GLU A 111 7.36 -0.06 -5.31
C GLU A 111 6.66 -0.79 -6.46
N TYR A 112 5.40 -1.14 -6.27
CA TYR A 112 4.63 -1.84 -7.30
C TYR A 112 4.10 -0.89 -8.37
N SER A 113 3.98 -1.39 -9.60
CA SER A 113 3.47 -0.64 -10.75
C SER A 113 2.05 -0.15 -10.57
N LEU A 114 1.80 1.11 -10.88
CA LEU A 114 0.50 1.76 -10.70
C LEU A 114 -0.35 1.74 -11.97
N SER A 115 -1.65 1.82 -11.78
CA SER A 115 -2.67 2.03 -12.81
C SER A 115 -2.83 3.54 -13.09
N PRO A 116 -3.30 3.92 -14.27
CA PRO A 116 -3.80 3.08 -15.37
C PRO A 116 -2.72 2.50 -16.28
N GLU A 117 -1.45 2.89 -16.11
CA GLU A 117 -0.33 2.45 -16.96
C GLU A 117 -0.13 0.94 -16.88
N ASN A 118 -0.30 0.37 -15.67
CA ASN A 118 -0.12 -1.04 -15.40
C ASN A 118 -1.35 -1.59 -14.63
N LYS A 119 -2.35 -2.03 -15.38
CA LYS A 119 -3.58 -2.59 -14.81
C LYS A 119 -3.37 -3.98 -14.22
N PHE A 120 -4.37 -4.47 -13.48
CA PHE A 120 -4.40 -5.85 -13.02
C PHE A 120 -4.08 -6.82 -14.19
N PRO A 121 -3.23 -7.85 -14.00
CA PRO A 121 -2.68 -8.33 -12.72
C PRO A 121 -1.22 -7.88 -12.44
N GLN A 122 -0.74 -6.75 -12.96
CA GLN A 122 0.69 -6.40 -12.89
C GLN A 122 1.20 -6.29 -11.44
N ALA A 123 0.56 -5.51 -10.58
CA ALA A 123 0.95 -5.37 -9.18
C ALA A 123 0.96 -6.73 -8.43
N LEU A 124 0.04 -7.64 -8.76
CA LEU A 124 0.00 -8.98 -8.16
C LEU A 124 1.21 -9.83 -8.60
N LYS A 125 1.63 -9.74 -9.87
CA LYS A 125 2.85 -10.40 -10.34
C LYS A 125 4.08 -9.89 -9.60
N GLU A 126 4.19 -8.59 -9.43
CA GLU A 126 5.30 -7.94 -8.72
C GLU A 126 5.31 -8.28 -7.22
N ALA A 127 4.14 -8.37 -6.58
CA ALA A 127 4.03 -8.84 -5.21
C ALA A 127 4.51 -10.29 -5.05
N ASN A 128 4.21 -11.18 -6.01
CA ASN A 128 4.76 -12.54 -6.04
C ASN A 128 6.28 -12.53 -6.21
N ILE A 129 6.83 -11.70 -7.11
CA ILE A 129 8.28 -11.57 -7.30
C ILE A 129 8.95 -11.13 -5.98
N ALA A 130 8.39 -10.15 -5.29
CA ALA A 130 8.91 -9.67 -4.01
C ALA A 130 8.88 -10.77 -2.92
N PHE A 131 7.81 -11.53 -2.85
CA PHE A 131 7.72 -12.66 -1.92
C PHE A 131 8.79 -13.73 -2.22
N GLU A 132 8.93 -14.15 -3.48
CA GLU A 132 9.94 -15.13 -3.89
C GLU A 132 11.37 -14.60 -3.70
N TRP A 133 11.57 -13.30 -3.90
CA TRP A 133 12.85 -12.67 -3.64
C TRP A 133 13.24 -12.81 -2.16
N LEU A 134 12.33 -12.52 -1.22
CA LEU A 134 12.57 -12.73 0.21
C LEU A 134 12.88 -14.20 0.52
N ARG A 135 12.15 -15.12 -0.07
CA ARG A 135 12.38 -16.57 0.08
C ARG A 135 13.79 -16.97 -0.36
N SER A 136 14.25 -16.47 -1.50
CA SER A 136 15.59 -16.74 -2.04
C SER A 136 16.72 -16.05 -1.27
N HIS A 137 16.39 -15.02 -0.46
CA HIS A 137 17.35 -14.26 0.34
C HIS A 137 17.33 -14.61 1.84
N GLY A 138 16.89 -15.84 2.16
CA GLY A 138 17.08 -16.44 3.48
C GLY A 138 15.89 -16.33 4.43
N TYR A 139 14.75 -15.76 3.99
CA TYR A 139 13.53 -15.79 4.78
C TYR A 139 12.69 -17.02 4.42
N ASN A 140 12.41 -17.89 5.36
CA ASN A 140 11.40 -18.93 5.15
C ASN A 140 9.97 -18.33 5.30
N LYS A 141 8.96 -19.06 4.85
CA LYS A 141 7.57 -18.56 4.85
C LYS A 141 7.06 -18.21 6.26
N GLU A 142 7.53 -18.93 7.28
CA GLU A 142 7.18 -18.72 8.68
C GLU A 142 7.83 -17.45 9.27
N GLN A 143 8.71 -16.80 8.53
CA GLN A 143 9.36 -15.54 8.91
C GLN A 143 8.78 -14.32 8.16
N ILE A 144 7.96 -14.54 7.13
CA ILE A 144 7.38 -13.45 6.33
C ILE A 144 5.98 -13.09 6.84
N ILE A 145 5.79 -11.83 7.17
CA ILE A 145 4.49 -11.22 7.45
C ILE A 145 4.12 -10.36 6.25
N ILE A 146 2.92 -10.53 5.70
CA ILE A 146 2.43 -9.67 4.62
C ILE A 146 1.50 -8.63 5.22
N CYS A 147 1.74 -7.35 4.92
CA CYS A 147 0.97 -6.24 5.44
C CYS A 147 0.65 -5.23 4.32
N GLY A 148 -0.51 -4.61 4.39
CA GLY A 148 -0.84 -3.49 3.51
C GLY A 148 -2.11 -2.78 3.94
N ASP A 149 -2.22 -1.51 3.53
CA ASP A 149 -3.39 -0.69 3.79
C ASP A 149 -4.18 -0.41 2.51
N SER A 150 -5.51 -0.33 2.61
CA SER A 150 -6.39 0.03 1.50
C SER A 150 -6.19 -0.87 0.26
N ALA A 151 -5.75 -0.31 -0.88
CA ALA A 151 -5.36 -1.07 -2.07
C ALA A 151 -4.19 -2.03 -1.80
N GLY A 152 -3.20 -1.63 -0.99
CA GLY A 152 -2.12 -2.51 -0.54
C GLY A 152 -2.63 -3.68 0.32
N GLY A 153 -3.66 -3.44 1.13
CA GLY A 153 -4.37 -4.50 1.85
C GLY A 153 -5.08 -5.47 0.92
N HIS A 154 -5.70 -4.98 -0.16
CA HIS A 154 -6.26 -5.82 -1.22
C HIS A 154 -5.16 -6.62 -1.95
N LEU A 155 -4.02 -6.00 -2.25
CA LEU A 155 -2.88 -6.68 -2.88
C LEU A 155 -2.34 -7.80 -1.97
N ALA A 156 -2.24 -7.55 -0.67
CA ALA A 156 -1.86 -8.55 0.32
C ALA A 156 -2.83 -9.74 0.32
N ALA A 157 -4.15 -9.48 0.32
CA ALA A 157 -5.17 -10.53 0.25
C ALA A 157 -5.11 -11.31 -1.06
N SER A 158 -4.92 -10.61 -2.19
CA SER A 158 -4.81 -11.21 -3.52
C SER A 158 -3.58 -12.11 -3.64
N LEU A 159 -2.44 -11.70 -3.08
CA LEU A 159 -1.22 -12.50 -3.04
C LEU A 159 -1.44 -13.82 -2.29
N LEU A 160 -2.07 -13.78 -1.12
CA LEU A 160 -2.37 -15.00 -0.38
C LEU A 160 -3.33 -15.92 -1.13
N HIS A 161 -4.36 -15.37 -1.76
CA HIS A 161 -5.31 -16.15 -2.56
C HIS A 161 -4.61 -16.84 -3.74
N ASP A 162 -3.78 -16.11 -4.49
CA ASP A 162 -3.01 -16.66 -5.60
C ASP A 162 -2.07 -17.78 -5.16
N ARG A 163 -1.39 -17.62 -4.03
CA ARG A 163 -0.45 -18.61 -3.48
C ARG A 163 -1.15 -19.83 -2.89
N SER A 164 -2.27 -19.64 -2.19
CA SER A 164 -3.02 -20.76 -1.63
C SER A 164 -3.56 -21.72 -2.69
N SER A 165 -3.82 -21.21 -3.89
CA SER A 165 -4.30 -22.00 -5.01
C SER A 165 -3.21 -22.81 -5.74
N LYS A 166 -1.93 -22.45 -5.54
CA LYS A 166 -0.80 -23.04 -6.27
C LYS A 166 -0.03 -24.08 -5.45
N ASP A 167 0.54 -23.71 -4.30
CA ASP A 167 1.52 -24.56 -3.62
C ASP A 167 1.40 -24.58 -2.08
N ASN A 168 0.38 -24.01 -1.47
CA ASN A 168 0.23 -23.89 -0.02
C ASN A 168 1.41 -23.18 0.70
N GLU A 169 2.21 -22.43 0.00
CA GLU A 169 3.31 -21.65 0.56
C GLU A 169 2.81 -20.32 1.12
N LEU A 170 2.07 -20.38 2.22
CA LEU A 170 1.52 -19.21 2.87
C LEU A 170 2.52 -18.56 3.82
N PRO A 171 2.51 -17.22 3.95
CA PRO A 171 3.32 -16.51 4.93
C PRO A 171 2.88 -16.82 6.35
N PHE A 172 3.70 -16.41 7.34
CA PHE A 172 3.39 -16.57 8.75
C PHE A 172 2.10 -15.88 9.17
N LEU A 173 1.88 -14.64 8.71
CA LEU A 173 0.75 -13.80 9.08
C LEU A 173 0.40 -12.86 7.94
N GLN A 174 -0.89 -12.51 7.86
CA GLN A 174 -1.40 -11.44 7.03
C GLN A 174 -2.03 -10.35 7.90
N VAL A 175 -1.66 -9.09 7.65
CA VAL A 175 -2.22 -7.91 8.32
C VAL A 175 -2.89 -7.02 7.28
N LEU A 176 -4.20 -6.93 7.32
CA LEU A 176 -5.00 -6.14 6.39
C LEU A 176 -5.55 -4.89 7.09
N ILE A 177 -5.09 -3.72 6.67
CA ILE A 177 -5.51 -2.43 7.22
C ILE A 177 -6.57 -1.84 6.28
N TYR A 178 -7.83 -1.78 6.71
CA TYR A 178 -9.00 -1.32 5.93
C TYR A 178 -8.93 -1.67 4.44
N PRO A 179 -8.81 -2.95 4.07
CA PRO A 179 -8.54 -3.36 2.70
C PRO A 179 -9.69 -3.04 1.75
N MET A 180 -9.35 -2.70 0.50
CA MET A 180 -10.30 -2.47 -0.59
C MET A 180 -10.69 -3.81 -1.23
N VAL A 181 -11.69 -4.53 -0.66
CA VAL A 181 -11.92 -5.95 -0.97
C VAL A 181 -13.02 -6.25 -1.99
N SER A 182 -13.87 -5.30 -2.33
CA SER A 182 -14.97 -5.57 -3.28
C SER A 182 -15.25 -4.41 -4.22
N PRO A 183 -15.41 -4.69 -5.51
CA PRO A 183 -15.80 -3.70 -6.52
C PRO A 183 -17.30 -3.43 -6.59
N SER A 184 -18.17 -4.20 -5.90
CA SER A 184 -19.62 -4.07 -6.01
C SER A 184 -20.15 -2.74 -5.47
N LEU A 185 -19.48 -2.21 -4.40
CA LEU A 185 -19.81 -0.92 -3.79
C LEU A 185 -21.28 -0.77 -3.33
N ASP A 186 -21.94 -1.88 -3.03
CA ASP A 186 -23.34 -1.96 -2.61
C ASP A 186 -23.51 -2.25 -1.11
N PHE A 187 -22.50 -1.89 -0.31
CA PHE A 187 -22.54 -2.09 1.12
C PHE A 187 -23.33 -0.99 1.84
N PRO A 188 -24.10 -1.32 2.90
CA PRO A 188 -24.82 -0.33 3.72
C PRO A 188 -23.93 0.77 4.30
N SER A 189 -22.65 0.48 4.54
CA SER A 189 -21.67 1.48 4.98
C SER A 189 -21.39 2.54 3.92
N LEU A 190 -21.38 2.18 2.62
CA LEU A 190 -21.20 3.14 1.53
C LEU A 190 -22.43 4.00 1.28
N GLU A 191 -23.64 3.52 1.63
CA GLU A 191 -24.84 4.37 1.62
C GLU A 191 -24.76 5.46 2.68
N ARG A 192 -24.24 5.13 3.86
CA ARG A 192 -24.15 6.07 5.00
C ARG A 192 -22.92 6.96 4.97
N LEU A 193 -21.79 6.47 4.44
CA LEU A 193 -20.47 7.09 4.55
C LEU A 193 -19.82 7.34 3.19
N GLY A 194 -20.51 7.07 2.09
CA GLY A 194 -19.99 7.21 0.72
C GLY A 194 -19.92 8.65 0.24
N GLU A 195 -20.39 9.62 1.04
CA GLU A 195 -20.33 11.05 0.75
C GLU A 195 -19.84 11.82 1.97
N ASN A 196 -19.16 12.94 1.76
CA ASN A 196 -18.67 13.84 2.83
C ASN A 196 -17.66 13.21 3.80
N PHE A 197 -17.02 12.10 3.43
CA PHE A 197 -15.89 11.50 4.13
C PHE A 197 -14.64 11.46 3.24
N LEU A 198 -13.49 11.07 3.80
CA LEU A 198 -12.18 11.09 3.14
C LEU A 198 -12.14 10.29 1.84
N LEU A 199 -12.89 9.19 1.76
CA LEU A 199 -13.00 8.33 0.59
C LEU A 199 -14.47 8.20 0.22
N THR A 200 -14.85 8.74 -0.94
CA THR A 200 -16.22 8.70 -1.41
C THR A 200 -16.51 7.47 -2.27
N ARG A 201 -17.80 7.15 -2.46
CA ARG A 201 -18.24 6.08 -3.36
C ARG A 201 -17.73 6.32 -4.79
N GLU A 202 -17.80 7.57 -5.29
CA GLU A 202 -17.34 7.91 -6.63
C GLU A 202 -15.83 7.72 -6.78
N GLN A 203 -15.04 8.09 -5.78
CA GLN A 203 -13.60 7.81 -5.77
C GLN A 203 -13.31 6.30 -5.76
N MET A 204 -14.08 5.51 -5.01
CA MET A 204 -13.94 4.04 -5.04
C MET A 204 -14.26 3.46 -6.41
N LYS A 205 -15.33 3.92 -7.08
CA LYS A 205 -15.66 3.52 -8.47
C LYS A 205 -14.51 3.84 -9.41
N TRP A 206 -13.96 5.05 -9.29
CA TRP A 206 -12.86 5.54 -10.10
C TRP A 206 -11.62 4.64 -9.93
N PHE A 207 -11.18 4.34 -8.70
CA PHE A 207 -10.05 3.47 -8.44
C PHE A 207 -10.26 2.06 -9.03
N TRP A 208 -11.43 1.48 -8.84
CA TRP A 208 -11.75 0.17 -9.43
C TRP A 208 -11.79 0.20 -10.96
N HIS A 209 -12.26 1.28 -11.57
CA HIS A 209 -12.27 1.44 -13.03
C HIS A 209 -10.86 1.43 -13.61
N TYR A 210 -9.94 2.18 -13.02
CA TYR A 210 -8.56 2.24 -13.51
C TYR A 210 -7.74 0.99 -13.20
N PHE A 211 -8.02 0.31 -12.09
CA PHE A 211 -7.31 -0.90 -11.69
C PHE A 211 -7.63 -2.10 -12.57
N ARG A 212 -8.89 -2.30 -12.99
CA ARG A 212 -9.30 -3.48 -13.75
C ARG A 212 -8.77 -3.46 -15.19
N SER A 213 -8.35 -4.63 -15.67
CA SER A 213 -8.32 -4.93 -17.10
C SER A 213 -9.75 -5.11 -17.62
N GLU A 214 -10.02 -4.69 -18.83
CA GLU A 214 -11.30 -4.96 -19.52
C GLU A 214 -11.58 -6.45 -19.62
#